data_e4f8f2d37d3c5261aa862a65922584b5
#
_entry.id   e4f8f2d37d3c5261aa862a65922584b5
#
_cell.length_a   1.000
_cell.length_b   1.000
_cell.length_c   1.000
_cell.angle_alpha   90.00
_cell.angle_beta   90.00
_cell.angle_gamma   90.00
#
_symmetry.space_group_name_H-M   'P 1'
#
loop_
_entity.id
_entity.type
_entity.pdbx_description
1 polymer ?
#
loop_
_entity_poly.entity_id
_entity_poly.type
_entity_poly.pdbx_seq_one_letter_code
_entity_poly.pdbx_strand_id
1 'polypeptide(L)' 'MAQPSLAVVEVAAADDQTALAIQELLAGRWATAPADRTTREPGEPGVRLRCYLDVRQDLTS' A
#
# COMPACT_ATOMS: atom_id res chain seq x y z
N MET A 1 1.21 26.45 5.30
CA MET A 1 2.01 25.22 5.27
C MET A 1 1.26 24.12 4.55
N ALA A 2 1.91 23.51 3.60
CA ALA A 2 1.28 22.44 2.87
C ALA A 2 1.22 21.17 3.72
N GLN A 3 0.08 20.52 3.68
CA GLN A 3 -0.05 19.24 4.35
C GLN A 3 0.55 18.14 3.47
N PRO A 4 1.14 17.12 4.07
CA PRO A 4 1.61 16.01 3.29
C PRO A 4 0.44 15.29 2.63
N SER A 5 0.63 14.93 1.38
CA SER A 5 -0.39 14.21 0.61
C SER A 5 -0.15 12.70 0.75
N LEU A 6 0.06 12.27 1.97
CA LEU A 6 0.36 10.88 2.28
C LEU A 6 -0.91 10.14 2.65
N ALA A 7 -1.02 8.94 2.16
CA ALA A 7 -2.13 8.07 2.48
C ALA A 7 -1.60 6.72 2.93
N VAL A 8 -2.30 6.11 3.88
CA VAL A 8 -2.00 4.75 4.31
C VAL A 8 -2.96 3.83 3.58
N VAL A 9 -2.41 2.86 2.88
CA VAL A 9 -3.22 1.89 2.14
C VAL A 9 -2.98 0.52 2.73
N GLU A 10 -4.06 -0.14 3.11
CA GLU A 10 -3.98 -1.50 3.61
C GLU A 10 -4.54 -2.43 2.55
N VAL A 11 -3.74 -3.38 2.13
CA VAL A 11 -4.11 -4.36 1.12
C VAL A 11 -4.40 -5.68 1.81
N ALA A 12 -5.60 -6.22 1.58
CA ALA A 12 -5.94 -7.56 2.04
C ALA A 12 -5.99 -8.48 0.84
N ALA A 13 -5.26 -9.57 0.89
CA ALA A 13 -5.17 -10.49 -0.24
C ALA A 13 -5.13 -11.92 0.26
N ALA A 14 -5.36 -12.86 -0.67
CA ALA A 14 -5.38 -14.26 -0.31
C ALA A 14 -3.98 -14.80 0.02
N ASP A 15 -2.95 -14.24 -0.61
CA ASP A 15 -1.58 -14.69 -0.40
C ASP A 15 -0.60 -13.53 -0.56
N ASP A 16 0.65 -13.81 -0.21
CA ASP A 16 1.70 -12.80 -0.23
C ASP A 16 1.96 -12.29 -1.64
N GLN A 17 1.96 -13.18 -2.60
CA GLN A 17 2.27 -12.83 -3.98
C GLN A 17 1.27 -11.82 -4.52
N THR A 18 -0.01 -12.04 -4.24
CA THR A 18 -1.05 -11.12 -4.68
C THR A 18 -0.92 -9.77 -4.00
N ALA A 19 -0.64 -9.77 -2.70
CA ALA A 19 -0.48 -8.51 -1.96
C ALA A 19 0.69 -7.70 -2.50
N LEU A 20 1.82 -8.36 -2.74
CA LEU A 20 3.01 -7.68 -3.26
C LEU A 20 2.80 -7.19 -4.69
N ALA A 21 2.06 -7.93 -5.49
CA ALA A 21 1.76 -7.49 -6.85
C ALA A 21 0.94 -6.20 -6.85
N ILE A 22 -0.02 -6.09 -5.94
CA ILE A 22 -0.82 -4.87 -5.83
C ILE A 22 0.05 -3.71 -5.38
N GLN A 23 0.96 -3.94 -4.43
CA GLN A 23 1.88 -2.91 -4.00
C GLN A 23 2.73 -2.39 -5.16
N GLU A 24 3.19 -3.29 -6.02
CA GLU A 24 3.97 -2.88 -7.19
C GLU A 24 3.15 -2.04 -8.17
N LEU A 25 1.88 -2.35 -8.34
CA LEU A 25 1.00 -1.55 -9.18
C LEU A 25 0.85 -0.14 -8.62
N LEU A 26 0.71 -0.04 -7.30
CA LEU A 26 0.63 1.27 -6.65
C LEU A 26 1.95 2.04 -6.79
N ALA A 27 3.06 1.35 -6.65
CA ALA A 27 4.37 1.99 -6.78
C ALA A 27 4.64 2.47 -8.19
N GLY A 28 4.00 1.87 -9.18
CA GLY A 28 4.12 2.35 -10.56
C GLY A 28 3.32 3.61 -10.83
N ARG A 29 2.38 3.94 -9.96
CA ARG A 29 1.53 5.12 -10.14
C ARG A 29 1.94 6.28 -9.24
N TRP A 30 2.27 5.99 -8.00
CA TRP A 30 2.60 7.01 -7.00
C TRP A 30 3.89 6.68 -6.29
N ALA A 31 4.50 7.71 -5.71
CA ALA A 31 5.62 7.47 -4.81
C ALA A 31 5.13 6.65 -3.63
N THR A 32 5.74 5.51 -3.41
CA THR A 32 5.26 4.53 -2.45
C THR A 32 6.39 4.15 -1.50
N ALA A 33 6.09 4.14 -0.20
CA ALA A 33 6.96 3.53 0.79
C ALA A 33 6.43 2.12 1.04
N PRO A 34 7.07 1.10 0.49
CA PRO A 34 6.53 -0.25 0.55
C PRO A 34 6.74 -0.89 1.91
N ALA A 35 5.87 -1.84 2.21
CA ALA A 35 6.05 -2.67 3.38
C ALA A 35 7.15 -3.69 3.11
N ASP A 36 7.88 -4.05 4.18
CA ASP A 36 8.93 -5.06 4.06
C ASP A 36 8.34 -6.45 3.96
N ARG A 37 7.15 -6.63 4.50
CA ARG A 37 6.55 -7.96 4.58
C ARG A 37 5.05 -7.83 4.82
N THR A 38 4.36 -8.94 4.59
CA THR A 38 2.94 -9.04 4.89
C THR A 38 2.74 -9.47 6.34
N THR A 39 1.52 -9.25 6.83
CA THR A 39 1.12 -9.69 8.16
C THR A 39 -0.11 -10.58 8.05
N ARG A 40 -0.38 -11.35 9.08
CA ARG A 40 -1.55 -12.20 9.16
C ARG A 40 -2.29 -11.95 10.46
N GLU A 41 -3.60 -11.86 10.36
CA GLU A 41 -4.45 -11.70 11.53
C GLU A 41 -4.93 -13.07 12.01
N PRO A 42 -4.83 -13.38 13.28
CA PRO A 42 -5.33 -14.67 13.79
C PRO A 42 -6.81 -14.84 13.49
N GLY A 43 -7.16 -15.98 12.96
CA GLY A 43 -8.55 -16.30 12.67
C GLY A 43 -9.08 -15.77 11.36
N GLU A 44 -8.29 -14.99 10.63
CA GLU A 44 -8.71 -14.46 9.32
C GLU A 44 -7.89 -15.11 8.21
N PRO A 45 -8.53 -15.46 7.09
CA PRO A 45 -7.79 -16.01 5.97
C PRO A 45 -7.02 -14.92 5.25
N GLY A 46 -5.93 -15.30 4.60
CA GLY A 46 -5.17 -14.40 3.78
C GLY A 46 -4.14 -13.59 4.53
N VAL A 47 -3.66 -12.57 3.87
CA VAL A 47 -2.58 -11.72 4.39
C VAL A 47 -2.96 -10.25 4.23
N ARG A 48 -2.29 -9.40 4.99
CA ARG A 48 -2.45 -7.95 4.89
C ARG A 48 -1.10 -7.30 4.70
N LEU A 49 -1.12 -6.18 4.02
CA LEU A 49 0.08 -5.40 3.72
C LEU A 49 -0.30 -3.94 3.84
N ARG A 50 0.54 -3.18 4.53
CA ARG A 50 0.30 -1.73 4.69
C ARG A 50 1.43 -0.98 4.02
N CYS A 51 1.06 -0.04 3.15
CA CYS A 51 2.04 0.81 2.52
C CYS A 51 1.59 2.26 2.57
N TYR A 52 2.52 3.16 2.30
CA TYR A 52 2.27 4.59 2.34
C TYR A 52 2.45 5.14 0.95
N LEU A 53 1.50 5.97 0.52
CA LEU A 53 1.55 6.58 -0.80
C LEU A 53 1.62 8.08 -0.67
N ASP A 54 2.37 8.71 -1.55
CA ASP A 54 2.33 10.16 -1.73
C ASP A 54 1.60 10.43 -3.04
N VAL A 55 0.38 10.94 -2.93
CA VAL A 55 -0.46 11.19 -4.09
C VAL A 55 -0.44 12.65 -4.51
N ARG A 56 0.59 13.37 -4.11
CA ARG A 56 0.71 14.80 -4.37
C ARG A 56 0.54 15.15 -5.84
N GLN A 57 1.10 14.33 -6.72
CA GLN A 57 1.03 14.61 -8.16
C GLN A 57 -0.41 14.64 -8.67
N ASP A 58 -1.25 13.76 -8.15
CA ASP A 58 -2.63 13.70 -8.60
C ASP A 58 -3.47 14.82 -8.00
N LEU A 59 -3.08 15.34 -6.84
CA LEU A 59 -3.83 16.39 -6.17
C LEU A 59 -3.49 17.78 -6.68
N THR A 60 -2.34 17.94 -7.29
CA THR A 60 -1.86 19.26 -7.74
C THR A 60 -1.89 19.41 -9.24
N SER A 61 -2.62 18.61 -9.92
CA SER A 61 -2.71 18.64 -11.38
C SER A 61 -3.25 19.98 -11.92
#